data_4ed396efc5fd59bd2ea2d7d53c018578
#
_entry.id   4ed396efc5fd59bd2ea2d7d53c018578
#
_cell.length_a   1.000
_cell.length_b   1.000
_cell.length_c   1.000
_cell.angle_alpha   90.00
_cell.angle_beta   90.00
_cell.angle_gamma   90.00
#
_symmetry.space_group_name_H-M   'P 1'
#
loop_
_entity.id
_entity.type
_entity.pdbx_description
1 polymer ?
#
loop_
_entity_poly.entity_id
_entity_poly.type
_entity_poly.pdbx_seq_one_letter_code
_entity_poly.pdbx_strand_id
1 'polypeptide(L)'
;DDILYAQQFGQIHNSIAGDVHVRGYYPGFAARYFEEHGIQLEVLQEDKEILKKGTVDFFTISYYSSSCVSVTKDGEKTAGNGSDNLKNPYLKASDWGWQIDATGLRYVLNQIYDRYQIPIMIVENGLGAVDQLTEDGKIHDDYRIEYMRRHIEQMKEAIHDGVDLIGYTCWGCTDLVSASTGEFKKRYGLIYVNKNDDGTGDFSRIRK
;
A
#
# COMPACT_ATOMS: atom_id res chain seq x y z
N ASP A 1 6.70 16.52 18.92
CA ASP A 1 6.33 17.11 17.62
C ASP A 1 6.14 16.07 16.53
N ASP A 2 7.02 15.07 16.39
CA ASP A 2 6.92 14.04 15.33
C ASP A 2 5.66 13.20 15.40
N ILE A 3 5.16 12.86 16.59
CA ILE A 3 3.90 12.10 16.75
C ILE A 3 2.72 12.88 16.16
N LEU A 4 2.60 14.18 16.48
CA LEU A 4 1.55 15.02 15.94
C LEU A 4 1.70 15.19 14.43
N TYR A 5 2.93 15.39 13.96
CA TYR A 5 3.21 15.50 12.53
C TYR A 5 2.84 14.22 11.77
N ALA A 6 3.21 13.04 12.29
CA ALA A 6 2.86 11.76 11.69
C ALA A 6 1.32 11.55 11.64
N GLN A 7 0.62 11.96 12.71
CA GLN A 7 -0.85 11.91 12.72
C GLN A 7 -1.45 12.82 11.66
N GLN A 8 -1.02 14.07 11.55
CA GLN A 8 -1.52 15.04 10.57
C GLN A 8 -1.17 14.62 9.15
N PHE A 9 0.05 14.13 8.94
CA PHE A 9 0.48 13.57 7.66
C PHE A 9 -0.43 12.41 7.23
N GLY A 10 -0.67 11.46 8.12
CA GLY A 10 -1.57 10.33 7.86
C GLY A 10 -3.03 10.75 7.62
N GLN A 11 -3.51 11.80 8.30
CA GLN A 11 -4.84 12.34 8.04
C GLN A 11 -5.00 12.82 6.60
N ILE A 12 -4.02 13.56 6.09
CA ILE A 12 -4.07 14.08 4.72
C ILE A 12 -3.80 13.01 3.67
N HIS A 13 -2.75 12.21 3.86
CA HIS A 13 -2.32 11.26 2.83
C HIS A 13 -3.13 9.96 2.80
N ASN A 14 -3.67 9.53 3.95
CA ASN A 14 -4.35 8.24 4.05
C ASN A 14 -5.85 8.35 4.35
N SER A 15 -6.30 9.41 5.03
CA SER A 15 -7.67 9.43 5.57
C SER A 15 -8.62 10.38 4.83
N ILE A 16 -8.15 11.47 4.24
CA ILE A 16 -9.05 12.50 3.67
C ILE A 16 -10.00 11.94 2.61
N ALA A 17 -9.48 11.14 1.67
CA ALA A 17 -10.30 10.51 0.63
C ALA A 17 -11.22 9.44 1.21
N GLY A 18 -10.69 8.61 2.14
CA GLY A 18 -11.47 7.61 2.84
C GLY A 18 -12.63 8.20 3.63
N ASP A 19 -12.42 9.31 4.34
CA ASP A 19 -13.50 10.01 5.06
C ASP A 19 -14.61 10.46 4.11
N VAL A 20 -14.26 11.01 2.96
CA VAL A 20 -15.25 11.45 1.97
C VAL A 20 -16.04 10.25 1.43
N HIS A 21 -15.35 9.15 1.07
CA HIS A 21 -15.99 7.97 0.49
C HIS A 21 -16.85 7.20 1.51
N VAL A 22 -16.40 7.11 2.77
CA VAL A 22 -17.12 6.33 3.78
C VAL A 22 -18.17 7.16 4.51
N ARG A 23 -17.88 8.44 4.81
CA ARG A 23 -18.76 9.29 5.62
C ARG A 23 -19.61 10.24 4.78
N GLY A 24 -19.26 10.46 3.53
CA GLY A 24 -19.98 11.35 2.63
C GLY A 24 -19.75 12.84 2.88
N TYR A 25 -18.65 13.21 3.56
CA TYR A 25 -18.28 14.62 3.80
C TYR A 25 -16.78 14.79 4.07
N TYR A 26 -16.28 15.99 3.84
CA TYR A 26 -14.88 16.32 4.16
C TYR A 26 -14.68 16.39 5.68
N PRO A 27 -13.62 15.77 6.22
CA PRO A 27 -13.31 15.79 7.63
C PRO A 27 -12.90 17.20 8.11
N GLY A 28 -13.09 17.48 9.40
CA GLY A 28 -12.79 18.81 9.96
C GLY A 28 -11.35 19.29 9.78
N PHE A 29 -10.37 18.38 9.79
CA PHE A 29 -8.97 18.73 9.55
C PHE A 29 -8.69 19.18 8.11
N ALA A 30 -9.53 18.81 7.13
CA ALA A 30 -9.36 19.21 5.74
C ALA A 30 -9.51 20.73 5.55
N ALA A 31 -10.40 21.38 6.29
CA ALA A 31 -10.62 22.82 6.20
C ALA A 31 -9.33 23.60 6.51
N ARG A 32 -8.64 23.26 7.60
CA ARG A 32 -7.37 23.86 7.96
C ARG A 32 -6.29 23.60 6.91
N TYR A 33 -6.20 22.39 6.42
CA TYR A 33 -5.24 22.03 5.36
C TYR A 33 -5.47 22.85 4.10
N PHE A 34 -6.72 23.00 3.67
CA PHE A 34 -7.06 23.78 2.50
C PHE A 34 -6.72 25.27 2.67
N GLU A 35 -7.03 25.84 3.85
CA GLU A 35 -6.68 27.22 4.17
C GLU A 35 -5.16 27.46 4.11
N GLU A 36 -4.37 26.62 4.81
CA GLU A 36 -2.91 26.71 4.87
C GLU A 36 -2.23 26.56 3.50
N HIS A 37 -2.88 25.86 2.55
CA HIS A 37 -2.37 25.63 1.19
C HIS A 37 -3.03 26.50 0.13
N GLY A 38 -3.86 27.47 0.53
CA GLY A 38 -4.55 28.37 -0.41
C GLY A 38 -5.55 27.66 -1.34
N ILE A 39 -6.03 26.48 -0.95
CA ILE A 39 -7.00 25.70 -1.72
C ILE A 39 -8.41 26.22 -1.41
N GLN A 40 -9.08 26.76 -2.42
CA GLN A 40 -10.46 27.17 -2.35
C GLN A 40 -11.35 26.06 -2.93
N LEU A 41 -11.96 25.29 -2.05
CA LEU A 41 -12.90 24.26 -2.44
C LEU A 41 -14.33 24.76 -2.19
N GLU A 42 -15.06 25.03 -3.26
CA GLU A 42 -16.49 25.30 -3.18
C GLU A 42 -17.26 23.98 -3.14
N VAL A 43 -18.03 23.76 -2.07
CA VAL A 43 -18.89 22.59 -1.90
C VAL A 43 -20.35 23.08 -1.84
N LEU A 44 -21.07 22.90 -2.92
CA LEU A 44 -22.46 23.29 -3.04
C LEU A 44 -23.37 22.36 -2.23
N GLN A 45 -24.63 22.75 -2.02
CA GLN A 45 -25.57 21.92 -1.29
C GLN A 45 -25.86 20.60 -2.03
N GLU A 46 -25.93 20.64 -3.36
CA GLU A 46 -26.10 19.44 -4.18
C GLU A 46 -24.91 18.48 -4.09
N ASP A 47 -23.67 18.98 -3.98
CA ASP A 47 -22.46 18.17 -3.79
C ASP A 47 -22.52 17.40 -2.47
N LYS A 48 -23.00 18.05 -1.40
CA LYS A 48 -23.18 17.39 -0.08
C LYS A 48 -24.17 16.25 -0.15
N GLU A 49 -25.24 16.40 -0.93
CA GLU A 49 -26.24 15.35 -1.12
C GLU A 49 -25.68 14.20 -1.95
N ILE A 50 -24.91 14.49 -2.99
CA ILE A 50 -24.24 13.49 -3.83
C ILE A 50 -23.24 12.70 -2.99
N LEU A 51 -22.36 13.37 -2.25
CA LEU A 51 -21.37 12.73 -1.38
C LEU A 51 -22.04 11.82 -0.33
N LYS A 52 -23.10 12.31 0.31
CA LYS A 52 -23.84 11.53 1.31
C LYS A 52 -24.53 10.30 0.74
N LYS A 53 -25.02 10.36 -0.50
CA LYS A 53 -25.66 9.21 -1.19
C LYS A 53 -24.66 8.25 -1.80
N GLY A 54 -23.45 8.72 -2.09
CA GLY A 54 -22.39 7.97 -2.75
C GLY A 54 -21.41 7.26 -1.82
N THR A 55 -21.77 7.04 -0.54
CA THR A 55 -20.91 6.32 0.40
C THR A 55 -20.76 4.85 0.03
N VAL A 56 -19.60 4.27 0.41
CA VAL A 56 -19.23 2.90 0.10
C VAL A 56 -19.61 1.92 1.22
N ASP A 57 -19.85 0.65 0.86
CA ASP A 57 -20.21 -0.41 1.79
C ASP A 57 -19.01 -1.13 2.41
N PHE A 58 -17.84 -1.04 1.80
CA PHE A 58 -16.58 -1.62 2.29
C PHE A 58 -15.39 -0.77 1.84
N PHE A 59 -14.27 -0.89 2.57
CA PHE A 59 -13.04 -0.16 2.30
C PHE A 59 -11.99 -1.04 1.62
N THR A 60 -11.31 -0.53 0.61
CA THR A 60 -10.21 -1.27 -0.05
C THR A 60 -8.88 -0.55 0.13
N ILE A 61 -7.82 -1.33 0.31
CA ILE A 61 -6.45 -0.81 0.38
C ILE A 61 -5.48 -1.63 -0.47
N SER A 62 -4.47 -0.93 -0.99
CA SER A 62 -3.22 -1.54 -1.47
C SER A 62 -2.14 -1.33 -0.40
N TYR A 63 -1.43 -2.39 -0.02
CA TYR A 63 -0.36 -2.31 0.98
C TYR A 63 0.92 -2.95 0.49
N TYR A 64 2.01 -2.20 0.46
CA TYR A 64 3.33 -2.69 0.00
C TYR A 64 4.46 -2.39 0.98
N SER A 65 4.41 -1.24 1.64
CA SER A 65 5.49 -0.78 2.50
C SER A 65 5.01 0.24 3.52
N SER A 66 5.81 0.48 4.54
CA SER A 66 5.66 1.60 5.48
C SER A 66 6.85 2.55 5.38
N SER A 67 6.70 3.74 5.93
CA SER A 67 7.77 4.74 6.04
C SER A 67 7.62 5.53 7.33
N CYS A 68 8.69 6.19 7.75
CA CYS A 68 8.64 7.17 8.82
C CYS A 68 8.48 8.59 8.26
N VAL A 69 8.00 9.49 9.09
CA VAL A 69 7.99 10.93 8.83
C VAL A 69 8.50 11.69 10.05
N SER A 70 9.11 12.85 9.84
CA SER A 70 9.59 13.73 10.91
C SER A 70 9.41 15.19 10.51
N VAL A 71 9.20 16.06 11.48
CA VAL A 71 9.11 17.52 11.27
C VAL A 71 10.38 18.12 10.68
N THR A 72 11.54 17.59 11.04
CA THR A 72 12.84 18.06 10.51
C THR A 72 13.09 17.56 9.09
N LYS A 73 12.42 16.48 8.69
CA LYS A 73 12.63 15.78 7.41
C LYS A 73 14.08 15.29 7.21
N ASP A 74 14.87 15.29 8.29
CA ASP A 74 16.25 14.80 8.29
C ASP A 74 16.27 13.27 8.40
N GLY A 75 17.17 12.64 7.67
CA GLY A 75 17.38 11.19 7.71
C GLY A 75 17.50 10.55 6.33
N GLU A 76 17.87 9.28 6.34
CA GLU A 76 17.95 8.48 5.13
C GLU A 76 16.53 8.30 4.54
N LYS A 77 16.40 8.53 3.24
CA LYS A 77 15.13 8.34 2.54
C LYS A 77 14.92 6.88 2.17
N THR A 78 13.66 6.48 2.11
CA THR A 78 13.24 5.18 1.58
C THR A 78 12.42 5.37 0.31
N ALA A 79 12.41 4.36 -0.55
CA ALA A 79 11.52 4.36 -1.70
C ALA A 79 10.07 4.12 -1.27
N GLY A 80 9.12 4.59 -2.09
CA GLY A 80 7.69 4.48 -1.87
C GLY A 80 6.94 5.55 -2.66
N ASN A 81 5.64 5.62 -2.46
CA ASN A 81 4.77 6.55 -3.20
C ASN A 81 4.70 7.96 -2.58
N GLY A 82 5.37 8.19 -1.44
CA GLY A 82 5.40 9.49 -0.76
C GLY A 82 6.70 10.25 -1.01
N SER A 83 6.66 11.60 -0.97
CA SER A 83 7.83 12.46 -1.17
C SER A 83 8.71 12.60 0.05
N ASP A 84 8.17 12.49 1.25
CA ASP A 84 8.84 12.74 2.53
C ASP A 84 9.12 11.45 3.33
N ASN A 85 9.19 10.33 2.64
CA ASN A 85 9.39 9.02 3.23
C ASN A 85 10.80 8.89 3.83
N LEU A 86 10.88 8.76 5.14
CA LEU A 86 12.10 8.42 5.85
C LEU A 86 12.20 6.92 6.10
N LYS A 87 13.42 6.41 6.05
CA LYS A 87 13.73 5.01 6.30
C LYS A 87 13.56 4.67 7.79
N ASN A 88 12.88 3.57 8.06
CA ASN A 88 12.94 2.93 9.36
C ASN A 88 14.20 2.04 9.41
N PRO A 89 15.19 2.32 10.27
CA PRO A 89 16.46 1.58 10.30
C PRO A 89 16.30 0.11 10.76
N TYR A 90 15.17 -0.26 11.30
CA TYR A 90 14.89 -1.62 11.79
C TYR A 90 14.21 -2.51 10.74
N LEU A 91 13.85 -1.96 9.58
CA LEU A 91 13.18 -2.72 8.53
C LEU A 91 14.14 -3.02 7.36
N LYS A 92 14.01 -4.23 6.83
CA LYS A 92 14.64 -4.58 5.56
C LYS A 92 13.85 -3.98 4.40
N ALA A 93 14.52 -3.77 3.27
CA ALA A 93 13.88 -3.30 2.05
C ALA A 93 14.05 -4.32 0.91
N SER A 94 13.16 -4.23 -0.08
CA SER A 94 13.29 -4.93 -1.36
C SER A 94 14.43 -4.34 -2.20
N ASP A 95 14.76 -4.97 -3.33
CA ASP A 95 15.76 -4.49 -4.29
C ASP A 95 15.47 -3.06 -4.82
N TRP A 96 14.21 -2.63 -4.76
CA TRP A 96 13.77 -1.28 -5.12
C TRP A 96 13.62 -0.34 -3.91
N GLY A 97 14.16 -0.68 -2.76
CA GLY A 97 14.16 0.16 -1.57
C GLY A 97 12.83 0.25 -0.83
N TRP A 98 11.83 -0.56 -1.16
CA TRP A 98 10.55 -0.59 -0.45
C TRP A 98 10.66 -1.40 0.83
N GLN A 99 10.39 -0.78 1.96
CA GLN A 99 10.52 -1.42 3.27
C GLN A 99 9.48 -2.50 3.49
N ILE A 100 9.91 -3.65 3.97
CA ILE A 100 9.06 -4.82 4.23
C ILE A 100 8.58 -4.76 5.66
N ASP A 101 7.31 -4.42 5.85
CA ASP A 101 6.69 -4.23 7.16
C ASP A 101 5.34 -4.95 7.26
N ALA A 102 5.37 -6.22 7.62
CA ALA A 102 4.13 -6.99 7.80
C ALA A 102 3.32 -6.49 9.02
N THR A 103 3.98 -6.05 10.09
CA THR A 103 3.30 -5.50 11.29
C THR A 103 2.59 -4.19 10.96
N GLY A 104 3.16 -3.37 10.07
CA GLY A 104 2.52 -2.16 9.57
C GLY A 104 1.19 -2.43 8.87
N LEU A 105 1.04 -3.58 8.21
CA LEU A 105 -0.25 -4.00 7.64
C LEU A 105 -1.30 -4.20 8.74
N ARG A 106 -0.99 -4.93 9.82
CA ARG A 106 -1.91 -5.10 10.96
C ARG A 106 -2.28 -3.75 11.56
N TYR A 107 -1.30 -2.88 11.72
CA TYR A 107 -1.51 -1.54 12.28
C TYR A 107 -2.49 -0.72 11.43
N VAL A 108 -2.29 -0.64 10.10
CA VAL A 108 -3.17 0.14 9.24
C VAL A 108 -4.58 -0.46 9.14
N LEU A 109 -4.71 -1.79 9.15
CA LEU A 109 -6.02 -2.46 9.18
C LEU A 109 -6.81 -2.09 10.43
N ASN A 110 -6.17 -2.13 11.61
CA ASN A 110 -6.80 -1.68 12.86
C ASN A 110 -7.18 -0.20 12.80
N GLN A 111 -6.29 0.68 12.32
CA GLN A 111 -6.59 2.11 12.19
C GLN A 111 -7.79 2.39 11.28
N ILE A 112 -7.88 1.71 10.14
CA ILE A 112 -9.00 1.88 9.20
C ILE A 112 -10.29 1.36 9.83
N TYR A 113 -10.23 0.18 10.45
CA TYR A 113 -11.41 -0.41 11.06
C TYR A 113 -11.92 0.41 12.26
N ASP A 114 -11.04 0.86 13.15
CA ASP A 114 -11.41 1.75 14.27
C ASP A 114 -12.04 3.05 13.79
N ARG A 115 -11.60 3.56 12.64
CA ARG A 115 -12.10 4.81 12.09
C ARG A 115 -13.48 4.67 11.43
N TYR A 116 -13.72 3.58 10.71
CA TYR A 116 -14.87 3.46 9.79
C TYR A 116 -15.85 2.39 10.16
N GLN A 117 -15.47 1.35 10.87
CA GLN A 117 -16.31 0.22 11.29
C GLN A 117 -17.09 -0.42 10.14
N ILE A 118 -16.48 -0.52 8.96
CA ILE A 118 -17.01 -1.21 7.78
C ILE A 118 -16.02 -2.28 7.31
N PRO A 119 -16.46 -3.31 6.56
CA PRO A 119 -15.58 -4.35 6.06
C PRO A 119 -14.39 -3.80 5.27
N ILE A 120 -13.24 -4.48 5.35
CA ILE A 120 -12.02 -4.09 4.64
C ILE A 120 -11.61 -5.21 3.70
N MET A 121 -11.13 -4.87 2.50
CA MET A 121 -10.49 -5.81 1.58
C MET A 121 -9.10 -5.29 1.18
N ILE A 122 -8.09 -6.13 1.26
CA ILE A 122 -6.78 -5.86 0.68
C ILE A 122 -6.82 -6.26 -0.79
N VAL A 123 -6.79 -5.27 -1.68
CA VAL A 123 -6.89 -5.49 -3.13
C VAL A 123 -5.53 -5.66 -3.80
N GLU A 124 -4.46 -5.22 -3.13
CA GLU A 124 -3.09 -5.42 -3.61
C GLU A 124 -2.11 -5.57 -2.44
N ASN A 125 -1.24 -6.57 -2.55
CA ASN A 125 -0.06 -6.75 -1.71
C ASN A 125 0.91 -7.67 -2.45
N GLY A 126 2.20 -7.41 -2.41
CA GLY A 126 3.18 -8.24 -3.10
C GLY A 126 4.61 -7.71 -3.00
N LEU A 127 5.56 -8.53 -3.38
CA LEU A 127 6.99 -8.22 -3.37
C LEU A 127 7.53 -8.21 -4.79
N GLY A 128 7.98 -7.05 -5.26
CA GLY A 128 8.78 -6.93 -6.47
C GLY A 128 10.22 -7.35 -6.19
N ALA A 129 10.72 -8.32 -6.95
CA ALA A 129 12.07 -8.85 -6.80
C ALA A 129 12.69 -9.21 -8.15
N VAL A 130 14.02 -9.30 -8.18
CA VAL A 130 14.78 -9.83 -9.34
C VAL A 130 14.81 -11.34 -9.21
N ASP A 131 13.91 -12.02 -9.90
CA ASP A 131 13.91 -13.48 -9.93
C ASP A 131 14.98 -14.01 -10.88
N GLN A 132 15.61 -15.11 -10.47
CA GLN A 132 16.66 -15.77 -11.25
C GLN A 132 16.21 -17.16 -11.66
N LEU A 133 16.25 -17.43 -12.97
CA LEU A 133 16.09 -18.78 -13.47
C LEU A 133 17.39 -19.56 -13.19
N THR A 134 17.28 -20.60 -12.41
CA THR A 134 18.41 -21.47 -12.04
C THR A 134 18.72 -22.52 -13.11
N GLU A 135 19.85 -23.18 -13.03
CA GLU A 135 20.27 -24.19 -14.02
C GLU A 135 19.31 -25.39 -14.12
N ASP A 136 18.57 -25.69 -13.05
CA ASP A 136 17.51 -26.71 -13.02
C ASP A 136 16.20 -26.24 -13.65
N GLY A 137 16.15 -25.03 -14.21
CA GLY A 137 14.97 -24.46 -14.89
C GLY A 137 13.87 -24.00 -13.95
N LYS A 138 14.21 -23.67 -12.69
CA LYS A 138 13.27 -23.24 -11.67
C LYS A 138 13.54 -21.80 -11.20
N ILE A 139 12.56 -21.24 -10.51
CA ILE A 139 12.69 -20.01 -9.72
C ILE A 139 12.51 -20.37 -8.27
N HIS A 140 13.54 -20.16 -7.45
CA HIS A 140 13.49 -20.37 -6.00
C HIS A 140 13.20 -19.03 -5.31
N ASP A 141 11.93 -18.75 -5.06
CA ASP A 141 11.47 -17.45 -4.54
C ASP A 141 11.05 -17.50 -3.06
N ASP A 142 11.82 -18.22 -2.22
CA ASP A 142 11.61 -18.32 -0.77
C ASP A 142 11.44 -16.95 -0.10
N TYR A 143 12.10 -15.91 -0.63
CA TYR A 143 11.92 -14.53 -0.17
C TYR A 143 10.50 -14.00 -0.39
N ARG A 144 9.82 -14.39 -1.47
CA ARG A 144 8.42 -14.01 -1.73
C ARG A 144 7.46 -14.83 -0.87
N ILE A 145 7.73 -16.12 -0.73
CA ILE A 145 6.98 -17.00 0.19
C ILE A 145 7.03 -16.44 1.61
N GLU A 146 8.22 -16.09 2.10
CA GLU A 146 8.41 -15.51 3.44
C GLU A 146 7.69 -14.16 3.59
N TYR A 147 7.78 -13.28 2.58
CA TYR A 147 7.06 -12.02 2.56
C TYR A 147 5.54 -12.24 2.72
N MET A 148 4.97 -13.09 1.87
CA MET A 148 3.53 -13.37 1.89
C MET A 148 3.10 -14.03 3.20
N ARG A 149 3.84 -15.02 3.68
CA ARG A 149 3.57 -15.72 4.93
C ARG A 149 3.48 -14.73 6.10
N ARG A 150 4.44 -13.84 6.24
CA ARG A 150 4.45 -12.83 7.31
C ARG A 150 3.27 -11.86 7.21
N HIS A 151 2.89 -11.44 6.01
CA HIS A 151 1.74 -10.55 5.84
C HIS A 151 0.42 -11.30 6.15
N ILE A 152 0.27 -12.55 5.72
CA ILE A 152 -0.89 -13.38 6.04
C ILE A 152 -1.02 -13.63 7.55
N GLU A 153 0.09 -13.87 8.25
CA GLU A 153 0.10 -13.98 9.72
C GLU A 153 -0.43 -12.69 10.37
N GLN A 154 -0.02 -11.52 9.89
CA GLN A 154 -0.49 -10.24 10.43
C GLN A 154 -1.95 -9.92 10.06
N MET A 155 -2.44 -10.37 8.92
CA MET A 155 -3.87 -10.31 8.59
C MET A 155 -4.69 -11.17 9.55
N LYS A 156 -4.23 -12.39 9.86
CA LYS A 156 -4.87 -13.24 10.86
C LYS A 156 -4.93 -12.58 12.24
N GLU A 157 -3.83 -11.93 12.65
CA GLU A 157 -3.79 -11.21 13.92
C GLU A 157 -4.74 -9.98 13.89
N ALA A 158 -4.86 -9.26 12.78
CA ALA A 158 -5.82 -8.16 12.64
C ALA A 158 -7.28 -8.64 12.80
N ILE A 159 -7.60 -9.81 12.25
CA ILE A 159 -8.92 -10.44 12.46
C ILE A 159 -9.14 -10.78 13.94
N HIS A 160 -8.12 -11.28 14.63
CA HIS A 160 -8.20 -11.53 16.08
C HIS A 160 -8.35 -10.22 16.88
N ASP A 161 -7.82 -9.09 16.40
CA ASP A 161 -8.01 -7.76 16.99
C ASP A 161 -9.46 -7.24 16.77
N GLY A 162 -10.26 -7.90 15.93
CA GLY A 162 -11.67 -7.56 15.67
C GLY A 162 -11.92 -6.89 14.31
N VAL A 163 -10.90 -6.79 13.44
CA VAL A 163 -11.06 -6.23 12.10
C VAL A 163 -11.91 -7.16 11.23
N ASP A 164 -12.93 -6.61 10.58
CA ASP A 164 -13.74 -7.32 9.58
C ASP A 164 -13.02 -7.31 8.22
N LEU A 165 -12.03 -8.21 8.07
CA LEU A 165 -11.27 -8.38 6.83
C LEU A 165 -11.95 -9.42 5.94
N ILE A 166 -12.63 -8.98 4.88
CA ILE A 166 -13.45 -9.81 3.99
C ILE A 166 -12.70 -10.42 2.80
N GLY A 167 -11.49 -9.93 2.49
CA GLY A 167 -10.77 -10.46 1.34
C GLY A 167 -9.32 -9.98 1.24
N TYR A 168 -8.56 -10.75 0.47
CA TYR A 168 -7.17 -10.48 0.13
C TYR A 168 -6.88 -10.93 -1.29
N THR A 169 -6.24 -10.06 -2.07
CA THR A 169 -5.66 -10.40 -3.38
C THR A 169 -4.20 -9.97 -3.43
N CYS A 170 -3.34 -10.85 -3.92
CA CYS A 170 -1.95 -10.50 -4.15
C CYS A 170 -1.77 -9.78 -5.49
N TRP A 171 -0.81 -8.84 -5.52
CA TRP A 171 -0.41 -8.21 -6.77
C TRP A 171 0.48 -9.15 -7.58
N GLY A 172 -0.06 -9.51 -8.76
CA GLY A 172 0.62 -10.27 -9.77
C GLY A 172 0.41 -11.79 -9.68
N CYS A 173 -0.58 -12.33 -10.38
CA CYS A 173 -0.66 -13.77 -10.61
C CYS A 173 0.50 -14.24 -11.51
N THR A 174 0.77 -13.51 -12.59
CA THR A 174 1.90 -13.69 -13.50
C THR A 174 2.81 -12.47 -13.46
N ASP A 175 4.08 -12.64 -13.83
CA ASP A 175 4.97 -11.50 -14.03
C ASP A 175 4.41 -10.54 -15.07
N LEU A 176 4.54 -9.27 -14.80
CA LEU A 176 4.03 -8.16 -15.59
C LEU A 176 5.02 -6.99 -15.57
N VAL A 177 4.82 -6.02 -16.45
CA VAL A 177 5.57 -4.77 -16.40
C VAL A 177 5.19 -4.00 -15.14
N SER A 178 6.16 -3.65 -14.33
CA SER A 178 5.93 -2.85 -13.12
C SER A 178 5.34 -1.49 -13.47
N ALA A 179 4.17 -1.16 -12.90
CA ALA A 179 3.49 0.11 -13.16
C ALA A 179 4.31 1.32 -12.71
N SER A 180 5.10 1.18 -11.62
CA SER A 180 5.86 2.29 -11.04
C SER A 180 7.20 2.55 -11.73
N THR A 181 7.83 1.52 -12.34
CA THR A 181 9.19 1.64 -12.91
C THR A 181 9.25 1.38 -14.41
N GLY A 182 8.21 0.81 -15.01
CA GLY A 182 8.21 0.40 -16.42
C GLY A 182 9.11 -0.79 -16.72
N GLU A 183 9.55 -1.52 -15.71
CA GLU A 183 10.52 -2.62 -15.81
C GLU A 183 9.85 -3.98 -15.70
N PHE A 184 10.23 -4.90 -16.57
CA PHE A 184 9.82 -6.31 -16.49
C PHE A 184 10.63 -7.08 -15.44
N LYS A 185 11.88 -6.71 -15.21
CA LYS A 185 12.76 -7.36 -14.22
C LYS A 185 12.26 -7.22 -12.79
N LYS A 186 11.40 -6.21 -12.49
CA LYS A 186 10.71 -6.07 -11.20
C LYS A 186 9.51 -7.00 -11.14
N ARG A 187 9.77 -8.25 -10.82
CA ARG A 187 8.82 -9.35 -10.92
C ARG A 187 8.00 -9.50 -9.63
N TYR A 188 6.70 -9.58 -9.80
CA TYR A 188 5.75 -9.76 -8.69
C TYR A 188 5.02 -11.11 -8.74
N GLY A 189 4.97 -11.73 -9.92
CA GLY A 189 4.12 -12.87 -10.19
C GLY A 189 4.47 -14.13 -9.40
N LEU A 190 3.49 -15.00 -9.25
CA LEU A 190 3.66 -16.38 -8.80
C LEU A 190 4.02 -17.32 -9.96
N ILE A 191 3.90 -16.79 -11.18
CA ILE A 191 4.30 -17.44 -12.42
C ILE A 191 5.33 -16.53 -13.10
N TYR A 192 6.53 -17.05 -13.30
CA TYR A 192 7.57 -16.39 -14.06
C TYR A 192 7.19 -16.32 -15.54
N VAL A 193 7.43 -15.18 -16.17
CA VAL A 193 7.28 -14.99 -17.61
C VAL A 193 8.64 -14.67 -18.20
N ASN A 194 9.09 -15.48 -19.17
CA ASN A 194 10.36 -15.27 -19.86
C ASN A 194 10.28 -14.05 -20.79
N LYS A 195 10.47 -12.88 -20.21
CA LYS A 195 10.52 -11.59 -20.89
C LYS A 195 11.47 -10.65 -20.14
N ASN A 196 12.29 -9.94 -20.88
CA ASN A 196 13.29 -9.02 -20.38
C ASN A 196 13.01 -7.57 -20.84
N ASP A 197 13.62 -6.60 -20.14
CA ASP A 197 13.45 -5.16 -20.42
C ASP A 197 13.98 -4.76 -21.81
N ASP A 198 14.97 -5.49 -22.34
CA ASP A 198 15.51 -5.29 -23.69
C ASP A 198 14.62 -5.83 -24.83
N GLY A 199 13.45 -6.36 -24.47
CA GLY A 199 12.53 -6.94 -25.45
C GLY A 199 12.76 -8.40 -25.77
N THR A 200 13.83 -9.04 -25.27
CA THR A 200 14.09 -10.48 -25.46
C THR A 200 13.14 -11.35 -24.62
N GLY A 201 13.08 -12.64 -24.95
CA GLY A 201 12.24 -13.63 -24.30
C GLY A 201 11.03 -14.04 -25.16
N ASP A 202 10.53 -15.25 -24.94
CA ASP A 202 9.52 -15.93 -25.73
C ASP A 202 8.15 -15.98 -25.03
N PHE A 203 8.00 -15.31 -23.89
CA PHE A 203 6.80 -15.32 -23.03
C PHE A 203 6.43 -16.70 -22.45
N SER A 204 7.32 -17.69 -22.52
CA SER A 204 7.12 -18.96 -21.82
C SER A 204 6.92 -18.72 -20.32
N ARG A 205 6.11 -19.58 -19.69
CA ARG A 205 5.71 -19.45 -18.29
C ARG A 205 6.21 -20.61 -17.48
N ILE A 206 6.80 -20.28 -16.33
CA ILE A 206 7.32 -21.25 -15.36
C ILE A 206 6.67 -20.96 -14.00
N ARG A 207 6.13 -21.98 -13.37
CA ARG A 207 5.62 -21.87 -11.99
C ARG A 207 6.80 -21.66 -11.04
N LYS A 208 6.70 -20.67 -10.15
CA LYS A 208 7.67 -20.42 -9.08
C LYS A 208 7.37 -21.27 -7.85
#